data_eba2af00da6f6130eb3fdfa29da1df99
#
_entry.id   eba2af00da6f6130eb3fdfa29da1df99
#
_cell.length_a   1.000
_cell.length_b   1.000
_cell.length_c   1.000
_cell.angle_alpha   90.00
_cell.angle_beta   90.00
_cell.angle_gamma   90.00
#
_symmetry.space_group_name_H-M   'P 1'
#
loop_
_entity.id
_entity.type
_entity.pdbx_description
1 polymer ?
#
loop_
_entity_poly.entity_id
_entity_poly.type
_entity_poly.pdbx_seq_one_letter_code
_entity_poly.pdbx_strand_id
1 'polypeptide(L)'
;MATGKYREWLEEDKLTLLKGWARDGLTDVQIADKIHIAVGTLYRWKRVYEPIASAIKKGKEVIDYEAEQALIKNAMGFYYDETNTYVDDSGRQKVIKVRKYSKPDTTALIFWLKNRKPEEWRDRRNIEMDARVEAPDLEEYKKILKSDVEI
;
A
#
# COMPACT_ATOMS: atom_id res chain seq x y z
N MET A 1 2.46 18.99 -28.42
CA MET A 1 1.25 18.26 -28.00
C MET A 1 1.59 16.78 -27.85
N ALA A 2 1.55 16.25 -26.62
CA ALA A 2 1.91 14.85 -26.34
C ALA A 2 0.80 13.84 -26.71
N THR A 3 0.07 14.10 -27.78
CA THR A 3 -1.14 13.37 -28.18
C THR A 3 -0.91 11.99 -28.80
N GLY A 4 0.35 11.58 -28.97
CA GLY A 4 0.67 10.30 -29.61
C GLY A 4 1.30 9.23 -28.70
N LYS A 5 1.92 9.63 -27.59
CA LYS A 5 2.78 8.73 -26.80
C LYS A 5 2.03 7.57 -26.13
N TYR A 6 0.78 7.76 -25.73
CA TYR A 6 -0.05 6.71 -25.13
C TYR A 6 -0.32 5.55 -26.09
N ARG A 7 -0.40 5.80 -27.42
CA ARG A 7 -0.68 4.76 -28.42
C ARG A 7 0.42 3.71 -28.45
N GLU A 8 1.67 4.14 -28.38
CA GLU A 8 2.83 3.25 -28.26
C GLU A 8 2.71 2.34 -27.02
N TRP A 9 2.19 2.91 -25.90
CA TRP A 9 2.05 2.19 -24.63
C TRP A 9 0.78 1.33 -24.53
N LEU A 10 -0.01 1.25 -25.59
CA LEU A 10 -1.12 0.30 -25.75
C LEU A 10 -0.68 -0.95 -26.54
N GLU A 11 0.51 -0.98 -27.11
CA GLU A 11 1.06 -2.15 -27.77
C GLU A 11 1.42 -3.25 -26.76
N GLU A 12 1.30 -4.51 -27.16
CA GLU A 12 1.42 -5.67 -26.26
C GLU A 12 2.78 -5.78 -25.57
N ASP A 13 3.86 -5.50 -26.29
CA ASP A 13 5.22 -5.48 -25.73
C ASP A 13 5.41 -4.37 -24.68
N LYS A 14 4.82 -3.20 -24.90
CA LYS A 14 4.85 -2.08 -23.93
C LYS A 14 3.98 -2.34 -22.70
N LEU A 15 2.81 -2.96 -22.88
CA LEU A 15 1.98 -3.41 -21.76
C LEU A 15 2.70 -4.47 -20.93
N THR A 16 3.45 -5.37 -21.58
CA THR A 16 4.29 -6.36 -20.91
C THR A 16 5.41 -5.71 -20.10
N LEU A 17 6.04 -4.64 -20.61
CA LEU A 17 7.04 -3.86 -19.86
C LEU A 17 6.40 -3.17 -18.63
N LEU A 18 5.22 -2.54 -18.78
CA LEU A 18 4.51 -1.92 -17.66
C LEU A 18 4.19 -2.94 -16.56
N LYS A 19 3.70 -4.11 -16.96
CA LYS A 19 3.42 -5.22 -16.04
C LYS A 19 4.70 -5.69 -15.33
N GLY A 20 5.80 -5.84 -16.06
CA GLY A 20 7.10 -6.23 -15.52
C GLY A 20 7.61 -5.22 -14.48
N TRP A 21 7.64 -3.94 -14.80
CA TRP A 21 8.09 -2.90 -13.88
C TRP A 21 7.22 -2.81 -12.63
N ALA A 22 5.91 -2.96 -12.77
CA ALA A 22 4.99 -2.99 -11.63
C ALA A 22 5.24 -4.24 -10.75
N ARG A 23 5.52 -5.40 -11.35
CA ARG A 23 5.91 -6.63 -10.66
C ARG A 23 7.26 -6.49 -9.94
N ASP A 24 8.19 -5.73 -10.50
CA ASP A 24 9.49 -5.43 -9.87
C ASP A 24 9.36 -4.40 -8.73
N GLY A 25 8.13 -4.01 -8.37
CA GLY A 25 7.84 -3.11 -7.26
C GLY A 25 7.99 -1.63 -7.57
N LEU A 26 8.13 -1.23 -8.84
CA LEU A 26 8.23 0.19 -9.19
C LEU A 26 6.93 0.92 -8.85
N THR A 27 7.09 2.11 -8.24
CA THR A 27 5.97 3.02 -7.98
C THR A 27 5.48 3.69 -9.28
N ASP A 28 4.28 4.22 -9.27
CA ASP A 28 3.71 4.96 -10.41
C ASP A 28 4.60 6.15 -10.83
N VAL A 29 5.29 6.79 -9.89
CA VAL A 29 6.27 7.86 -10.17
C VAL A 29 7.45 7.31 -10.95
N GLN A 30 8.06 6.22 -10.50
CA GLN A 30 9.19 5.58 -11.17
C GLN A 30 8.82 5.02 -12.55
N ILE A 31 7.61 4.50 -12.71
CA ILE A 31 7.10 4.06 -14.01
C ILE A 31 6.94 5.27 -14.95
N ALA A 32 6.36 6.37 -14.47
CA ALA A 32 6.21 7.59 -15.25
C ALA A 32 7.56 8.17 -15.70
N ASP A 33 8.56 8.14 -14.81
CA ASP A 33 9.93 8.58 -15.12
C ASP A 33 10.57 7.69 -16.21
N LYS A 34 10.41 6.36 -16.13
CA LYS A 34 10.90 5.44 -17.17
C LYS A 34 10.26 5.68 -18.54
N ILE A 35 9.00 6.10 -18.55
CA ILE A 35 8.25 6.46 -19.77
C ILE A 35 8.60 7.88 -20.23
N HIS A 36 9.26 8.69 -19.40
CA HIS A 36 9.51 10.11 -19.61
C HIS A 36 8.22 10.93 -19.78
N ILE A 37 7.29 10.76 -18.83
CA ILE A 37 6.05 11.53 -18.71
C ILE A 37 5.85 11.99 -17.27
N ALA A 38 5.04 13.03 -17.08
CA ALA A 38 4.61 13.43 -15.75
C ALA A 38 3.71 12.35 -15.13
N VAL A 39 3.83 12.10 -13.82
CA VAL A 39 3.02 11.12 -13.09
C VAL A 39 1.51 11.37 -13.23
N GLY A 40 1.08 12.66 -13.28
CA GLY A 40 -0.30 13.02 -13.55
C GLY A 40 -0.80 12.56 -14.92
N THR A 41 0.11 12.48 -15.93
CA THR A 41 -0.21 11.92 -17.23
C THR A 41 -0.43 10.41 -17.15
N LEU A 42 0.40 9.70 -16.38
CA LEU A 42 0.21 8.26 -16.12
C LEU A 42 -1.11 7.99 -15.41
N TYR A 43 -1.48 8.77 -14.40
CA TYR A 43 -2.78 8.63 -13.72
C TYR A 43 -3.96 8.86 -14.68
N ARG A 44 -3.85 9.85 -15.56
CA ARG A 44 -4.86 10.06 -16.60
C ARG A 44 -4.93 8.89 -17.57
N TRP A 45 -3.80 8.30 -17.99
CA TRP A 45 -3.78 7.13 -18.84
C TRP A 45 -4.42 5.92 -18.18
N LYS A 46 -4.10 5.65 -16.92
CA LYS A 46 -4.72 4.57 -16.13
C LYS A 46 -6.24 4.72 -16.02
N ARG A 47 -6.74 5.96 -15.98
CA ARG A 47 -8.18 6.21 -15.91
C ARG A 47 -8.89 6.06 -17.26
N VAL A 48 -8.21 6.40 -18.36
CA VAL A 48 -8.80 6.45 -19.72
C VAL A 48 -8.55 5.15 -20.48
N TYR A 49 -7.40 4.50 -20.28
CA TYR A 49 -6.97 3.33 -21.04
C TYR A 49 -6.87 2.11 -20.12
N GLU A 50 -7.93 1.30 -20.15
CA GLU A 50 -8.04 0.09 -19.34
C GLU A 50 -6.85 -0.87 -19.50
N PRO A 51 -6.28 -1.14 -20.71
CA PRO A 51 -5.13 -2.02 -20.84
C PRO A 51 -3.91 -1.58 -20.03
N ILE A 52 -3.62 -0.27 -19.98
CA ILE A 52 -2.53 0.29 -19.16
C ILE A 52 -2.80 0.07 -17.67
N ALA A 53 -4.03 0.38 -17.22
CA ALA A 53 -4.43 0.19 -15.83
C ALA A 53 -4.33 -1.28 -15.42
N SER A 54 -4.86 -2.19 -16.25
CA SER A 54 -4.84 -3.63 -16.03
C SER A 54 -3.41 -4.20 -15.99
N ALA A 55 -2.53 -3.77 -16.90
CA ALA A 55 -1.14 -4.23 -16.93
C ALA A 55 -0.40 -3.86 -15.63
N ILE A 56 -0.52 -2.60 -15.18
CA ILE A 56 0.11 -2.14 -13.94
C ILE A 56 -0.50 -2.84 -12.72
N LYS A 57 -1.83 -2.97 -12.66
CA LYS A 57 -2.53 -3.65 -11.56
C LYS A 57 -2.07 -5.10 -11.44
N LYS A 58 -2.11 -5.88 -12.53
CA LYS A 58 -1.68 -7.28 -12.55
C LYS A 58 -0.20 -7.46 -12.17
N GLY A 59 0.65 -6.48 -12.48
CA GLY A 59 2.04 -6.49 -12.01
C GLY A 59 2.13 -6.32 -10.50
N LYS A 60 1.43 -5.32 -9.93
CA LYS A 60 1.42 -5.04 -8.50
C LYS A 60 0.84 -6.16 -7.66
N GLU A 61 -0.20 -6.84 -8.14
CA GLU A 61 -0.83 -7.98 -7.44
C GLU A 61 0.20 -9.08 -7.08
N VAL A 62 1.25 -9.25 -7.86
CA VAL A 62 2.29 -10.24 -7.56
C VAL A 62 3.12 -9.83 -6.35
N ILE A 63 3.60 -8.58 -6.33
CA ILE A 63 4.42 -8.09 -5.21
C ILE A 63 3.58 -7.92 -3.93
N ASP A 64 2.32 -7.52 -4.07
CA ASP A 64 1.39 -7.43 -2.94
C ASP A 64 1.19 -8.82 -2.30
N TYR A 65 1.01 -9.86 -3.12
CA TYR A 65 0.92 -11.25 -2.65
C TYR A 65 2.21 -11.71 -1.94
N GLU A 66 3.38 -11.41 -2.51
CA GLU A 66 4.67 -11.74 -1.89
C GLU A 66 4.85 -11.02 -0.53
N ALA A 67 4.44 -9.75 -0.46
CA ALA A 67 4.47 -8.98 0.79
C ALA A 67 3.51 -9.56 1.85
N GLU A 68 2.30 -9.97 1.45
CA GLU A 68 1.35 -10.65 2.34
C GLU A 68 1.92 -11.97 2.86
N GLN A 69 2.53 -12.78 2.00
CA GLN A 69 3.16 -14.03 2.41
C GLN A 69 4.32 -13.79 3.38
N ALA A 70 5.14 -12.76 3.14
CA ALA A 70 6.22 -12.38 4.04
C ALA A 70 5.69 -11.92 5.41
N LEU A 71 4.60 -11.13 5.42
CA LEU A 71 3.94 -10.69 6.65
C LEU A 71 3.41 -11.89 7.45
N ILE A 72 2.68 -12.81 6.81
CA ILE A 72 2.14 -14.01 7.45
C ILE A 72 3.26 -14.89 8.00
N LYS A 73 4.32 -15.11 7.21
CA LYS A 73 5.49 -15.89 7.63
C LYS A 73 6.13 -15.28 8.88
N ASN A 74 6.32 -13.96 8.91
CA ASN A 74 6.88 -13.27 10.06
C ASN A 74 5.95 -13.32 11.29
N ALA A 75 4.65 -13.14 11.06
CA ALA A 75 3.62 -13.21 12.09
C ALA A 75 3.57 -14.58 12.77
N MET A 76 3.72 -15.67 12.01
CA MET A 76 3.64 -17.05 12.53
C MET A 76 4.96 -17.58 13.06
N GLY A 77 6.08 -16.91 12.77
CA GLY A 77 7.42 -17.42 13.02
C GLY A 77 7.85 -18.48 12.02
N PHE A 78 9.15 -18.63 11.83
CA PHE A 78 9.70 -19.56 10.84
C PHE A 78 11.11 -20.01 11.18
N TYR A 79 11.48 -21.17 10.62
CA TYR A 79 12.86 -21.63 10.63
C TYR A 79 13.62 -21.09 9.42
N TYR A 80 14.88 -20.75 9.62
CA TYR A 80 15.80 -20.35 8.56
C TYR A 80 17.18 -20.91 8.80
N ASP A 81 17.95 -21.11 7.73
CA ASP A 81 19.32 -21.57 7.80
C ASP A 81 20.26 -20.36 7.69
N GLU A 82 21.09 -20.18 8.73
CA GLU A 82 22.18 -19.19 8.73
C GLU A 82 23.47 -19.89 8.32
N THR A 83 24.16 -19.29 7.37
CA THR A 83 25.46 -19.80 6.91
C THR A 83 26.56 -18.94 7.50
N ASN A 84 27.38 -19.52 8.37
CA ASN A 84 28.54 -18.86 8.96
C ASN A 84 29.81 -19.44 8.34
N THR A 85 30.72 -18.57 7.90
CA THR A 85 32.04 -18.95 7.41
C THR A 85 33.07 -18.54 8.45
N TYR A 86 33.89 -19.47 8.86
CA TYR A 86 35.05 -19.21 9.74
C TYR A 86 36.30 -19.85 9.18
N VAL A 87 37.46 -19.34 9.63
CA VAL A 87 38.75 -19.90 9.26
C VAL A 87 39.23 -20.77 10.43
N ASP A 88 39.56 -22.02 10.15
CA ASP A 88 40.11 -22.93 11.16
C ASP A 88 41.61 -22.62 11.45
N ASP A 89 42.18 -23.24 12.48
CA ASP A 89 43.56 -23.04 12.90
C ASP A 89 44.59 -23.40 11.84
N SER A 90 44.17 -24.10 10.78
CA SER A 90 44.98 -24.44 9.59
C SER A 90 44.86 -23.43 8.45
N GLY A 91 44.12 -22.32 8.67
CA GLY A 91 43.89 -21.30 7.64
C GLY A 91 42.83 -21.69 6.56
N ARG A 92 42.09 -22.77 6.78
CA ARG A 92 41.05 -23.23 5.83
C ARG A 92 39.71 -22.64 6.17
N GLN A 93 39.00 -22.15 5.16
CA GLN A 93 37.62 -21.72 5.31
C GLN A 93 36.70 -22.93 5.53
N LYS A 94 35.90 -22.87 6.60
CA LYS A 94 34.83 -23.80 6.89
C LYS A 94 33.50 -23.09 6.91
N VAL A 95 32.51 -23.76 6.36
CA VAL A 95 31.11 -23.26 6.29
C VAL A 95 30.26 -24.12 7.21
N ILE A 96 29.62 -23.49 8.19
CA ILE A 96 28.63 -24.15 9.05
C ILE A 96 27.25 -23.58 8.75
N LYS A 97 26.30 -24.48 8.51
CA LYS A 97 24.87 -24.14 8.44
C LYS A 97 24.22 -24.43 9.77
N VAL A 98 23.62 -23.42 10.37
CA VAL A 98 22.92 -23.54 11.64
C VAL A 98 21.44 -23.18 11.40
N ARG A 99 20.55 -24.11 11.72
CA ARG A 99 19.11 -23.86 11.65
C ARG A 99 18.67 -23.04 12.86
N LYS A 100 18.13 -21.86 12.60
CA LYS A 100 17.60 -20.93 13.61
C LYS A 100 16.08 -20.78 13.49
N TYR A 101 15.45 -20.38 14.58
CA TYR A 101 14.04 -20.10 14.63
C TYR A 101 13.80 -18.61 14.89
N SER A 102 13.08 -17.96 13.99
CA SER A 102 12.53 -16.61 14.18
C SER A 102 11.21 -16.74 14.92
N LYS A 103 11.12 -16.14 16.11
CA LYS A 103 9.90 -16.17 16.91
C LYS A 103 8.76 -15.41 16.19
N PRO A 104 7.49 -15.76 16.46
CA PRO A 104 6.34 -15.00 15.98
C PRO A 104 6.44 -13.52 16.34
N ASP A 105 6.09 -12.65 15.40
CA ASP A 105 5.98 -11.22 15.64
C ASP A 105 4.56 -10.86 16.06
N THR A 106 4.41 -10.43 17.31
CA THR A 106 3.10 -10.11 17.89
C THR A 106 2.45 -8.93 17.18
N THR A 107 3.22 -7.94 16.73
CA THR A 107 2.70 -6.77 16.02
C THR A 107 2.12 -7.15 14.67
N ALA A 108 2.85 -8.00 13.91
CA ALA A 108 2.38 -8.54 12.64
C ALA A 108 1.13 -9.41 12.81
N LEU A 109 1.07 -10.23 13.88
CA LEU A 109 -0.13 -11.03 14.22
C LEU A 109 -1.34 -10.15 14.51
N ILE A 110 -1.19 -9.14 15.36
CA ILE A 110 -2.27 -8.22 15.72
C ILE A 110 -2.74 -7.47 14.47
N PHE A 111 -1.81 -6.95 13.65
CA PHE A 111 -2.15 -6.29 12.40
C PHE A 111 -2.96 -7.20 11.48
N TRP A 112 -2.51 -8.43 11.27
CA TRP A 112 -3.20 -9.42 10.45
C TRP A 112 -4.60 -9.72 10.96
N LEU A 113 -4.74 -10.02 12.27
CA LEU A 113 -6.02 -10.37 12.88
C LEU A 113 -7.02 -9.20 12.84
N LYS A 114 -6.58 -7.96 13.11
CA LYS A 114 -7.44 -6.77 13.05
C LYS A 114 -7.98 -6.52 11.65
N ASN A 115 -7.20 -6.81 10.61
CA ASN A 115 -7.62 -6.61 9.23
C ASN A 115 -8.41 -7.81 8.67
N ARG A 116 -8.06 -9.04 9.07
CA ARG A 116 -8.69 -10.26 8.54
C ARG A 116 -9.97 -10.62 9.27
N LYS A 117 -10.03 -10.34 10.58
CA LYS A 117 -11.17 -10.63 11.45
C LYS A 117 -11.58 -9.40 12.27
N PRO A 118 -11.99 -8.31 11.63
CA PRO A 118 -12.27 -7.05 12.32
C PRO A 118 -13.40 -7.16 13.35
N GLU A 119 -14.35 -8.08 13.16
CA GLU A 119 -15.45 -8.26 14.11
C GLU A 119 -14.98 -8.80 15.47
N GLU A 120 -13.90 -9.60 15.48
CA GLU A 120 -13.35 -10.19 16.68
C GLU A 120 -12.21 -9.37 17.29
N TRP A 121 -11.38 -8.71 16.45
CA TRP A 121 -10.08 -8.13 16.83
C TRP A 121 -9.97 -6.63 16.65
N ARG A 122 -11.00 -5.95 16.15
CA ARG A 122 -11.03 -4.50 16.00
C ARG A 122 -10.95 -3.80 17.37
N ASP A 123 -10.14 -2.74 17.46
CA ASP A 123 -10.18 -1.85 18.64
C ASP A 123 -11.55 -1.20 18.73
N ARG A 124 -12.34 -1.57 19.73
CA ARG A 124 -13.64 -0.96 20.01
C ARG A 124 -13.39 0.31 20.84
N ARG A 125 -13.29 1.45 20.19
CA ARG A 125 -13.49 2.74 20.85
C ARG A 125 -14.97 3.06 20.76
N ASN A 126 -15.70 2.95 21.86
CA ASN A 126 -16.99 3.62 21.98
C ASN A 126 -16.69 5.12 22.12
N ILE A 127 -16.70 5.82 21.00
CA ILE A 127 -16.78 7.28 21.03
C ILE A 127 -18.27 7.55 21.19
N GLU A 128 -18.72 7.70 22.44
CA GLU A 128 -19.98 8.37 22.73
C GLU A 128 -19.76 9.83 22.34
N MET A 129 -20.09 10.17 21.10
CA MET A 129 -20.28 11.55 20.72
C MET A 129 -21.58 12.00 21.37
N ASP A 130 -21.45 12.63 22.54
CA ASP A 130 -22.52 13.42 23.13
C ASP A 130 -22.62 14.72 22.29
N ALA A 131 -23.11 14.59 21.08
CA ALA A 131 -23.44 15.71 20.22
C ALA A 131 -24.76 16.31 20.76
N ARG A 132 -24.70 16.95 21.92
CA ARG A 132 -25.67 17.98 22.28
C ARG A 132 -25.39 19.17 21.37
N VAL A 133 -25.91 19.10 20.17
CA VAL A 133 -26.14 20.29 19.37
C VAL A 133 -27.33 20.98 20.06
N GLU A 134 -27.04 21.90 21.01
CA GLU A 134 -28.05 22.85 21.40
C GLU A 134 -28.39 23.63 20.13
N ALA A 135 -29.54 23.29 19.54
CA ALA A 135 -30.06 24.07 18.42
C ALA A 135 -30.27 25.49 18.97
N PRO A 136 -29.67 26.52 18.35
CA PRO A 136 -29.88 27.89 18.80
C PRO A 136 -31.38 28.19 18.83
N ASP A 137 -31.83 28.84 19.88
CA ASP A 137 -33.23 29.15 20.05
C ASP A 137 -33.72 29.96 18.85
N LEU A 138 -34.71 29.42 18.14
CA LEU A 138 -35.32 30.03 16.96
C LEU A 138 -35.79 31.49 17.22
N GLU A 139 -36.11 31.83 18.45
CA GLU A 139 -36.49 33.19 18.86
C GLU A 139 -35.26 34.12 18.92
N GLU A 140 -34.10 33.63 19.31
CA GLU A 140 -32.85 34.38 19.29
C GLU A 140 -32.38 34.67 17.85
N TYR A 141 -32.51 33.70 16.94
CA TYR A 141 -32.26 33.89 15.50
C TYR A 141 -33.21 34.94 14.89
N LYS A 142 -34.48 34.93 15.25
CA LYS A 142 -35.46 35.93 14.77
C LYS A 142 -35.18 37.33 15.28
N LYS A 143 -34.62 37.47 16.50
CA LYS A 143 -34.18 38.76 17.02
C LYS A 143 -33.00 39.35 16.27
N ILE A 144 -32.02 38.51 15.97
CA ILE A 144 -30.82 38.93 15.20
C ILE A 144 -31.24 39.37 13.78
N LEU A 145 -32.08 38.60 13.09
CA LEU A 145 -32.58 38.97 11.75
C LEU A 145 -33.44 40.25 11.73
N LYS A 146 -34.11 40.60 12.82
CA LYS A 146 -34.88 41.84 12.92
C LYS A 146 -34.00 43.07 13.22
N SER A 147 -32.86 42.90 13.90
CA SER A 147 -31.94 43.99 14.19
C SER A 147 -31.14 44.45 12.99
N ASP A 148 -30.96 43.60 11.94
CA ASP A 148 -30.18 43.92 10.72
C ASP A 148 -31.06 44.59 9.63
N VAL A 149 -32.35 44.80 9.86
CA VAL A 149 -33.27 45.39 8.86
C VAL A 149 -33.66 46.85 9.16
N GLU A 150 -33.21 47.43 10.31
CA GLU A 150 -33.39 48.82 10.62
C GLU A 150 -32.11 49.64 10.39
N ILE A 151 -31.75 49.85 9.11
CA ILE A 151 -30.85 50.90 8.63
C ILE A 151 -31.51 51.62 7.45
#